data_308608bb2c4f755f00401901a28d31f6
#
_entry.id   308608bb2c4f755f00401901a28d31f6
#
_cell.length_a   1.000
_cell.length_b   1.000
_cell.length_c   1.000
_cell.angle_alpha   90.00
_cell.angle_beta   90.00
_cell.angle_gamma   90.00
#
_symmetry.space_group_name_H-M   'P 1'
#
loop_
_entity.id
_entity.type
_entity.pdbx_description
1 polymer ?
#
loop_
_entity_poly.entity_id
_entity_poly.type
_entity_poly.pdbx_seq_one_letter_code
_entity_poly.pdbx_strand_id
1 'polypeptide(L)'
;MTGPIRLDALETIDAIDRYGSFAAAAAALYRVPSAVSYTISQLESELGVALFDRSGHRAVLTPAGRLVLDEGRRILTATRALGVAARRLGDHWEPELRVAFDATVAPDRIWPLISAFQAAHPRTDLVACEEVLAGSWEALIDDRVDLAVGVTDPPAHGGIRRVAFDTLDFVFCCAPDHPLAAANQPLGDDQLLAHRALVVADSARRFNERSGNLLDGQPRLTV
;
A
#
# COMPACT_ATOMS: atom_id res chain seq x y z
N MET A 1 -33.81 9.65 -11.47
CA MET A 1 -33.55 8.49 -10.58
C MET A 1 -32.14 8.00 -10.91
N THR A 2 -31.20 8.27 -10.05
CA THR A 2 -29.82 7.76 -10.18
C THR A 2 -29.86 6.23 -10.04
N GLY A 3 -29.34 5.51 -11.03
CA GLY A 3 -29.18 4.07 -10.97
C GLY A 3 -28.25 3.65 -9.82
N PRO A 4 -28.31 2.40 -9.34
CA PRO A 4 -27.40 1.93 -8.30
C PRO A 4 -25.97 1.88 -8.83
N ILE A 5 -25.02 2.45 -8.06
CA ILE A 5 -23.58 2.31 -8.34
C ILE A 5 -23.21 0.82 -8.30
N ARG A 6 -22.61 0.31 -9.36
CA ARG A 6 -22.21 -1.10 -9.48
C ARG A 6 -20.82 -1.33 -8.94
N LEU A 7 -20.60 -2.48 -8.31
CA LEU A 7 -19.28 -2.83 -7.75
C LEU A 7 -18.19 -2.91 -8.83
N ASP A 8 -18.53 -3.45 -10.02
CA ASP A 8 -17.58 -3.53 -11.12
C ASP A 8 -17.13 -2.16 -11.66
N ALA A 9 -17.97 -1.13 -11.52
CA ALA A 9 -17.60 0.25 -11.84
C ALA A 9 -16.64 0.83 -10.79
N LEU A 10 -16.83 0.52 -9.52
CA LEU A 10 -15.91 0.89 -8.45
C LEU A 10 -14.55 0.18 -8.58
N GLU A 11 -14.53 -1.10 -8.92
CA GLU A 11 -13.30 -1.84 -9.23
C GLU A 11 -12.58 -1.23 -10.44
N THR A 12 -13.32 -0.79 -11.43
CA THR A 12 -12.76 -0.19 -12.64
C THR A 12 -12.09 1.16 -12.36
N ILE A 13 -12.73 2.06 -11.59
CA ILE A 13 -12.12 3.36 -11.23
C ILE A 13 -10.88 3.15 -10.34
N ASP A 14 -10.91 2.20 -9.42
CA ASP A 14 -9.78 1.84 -8.57
C ASP A 14 -8.60 1.30 -9.40
N ALA A 15 -8.87 0.41 -10.35
CA ALA A 15 -7.84 -0.10 -11.25
C ALA A 15 -7.20 1.00 -12.11
N ILE A 16 -7.98 1.97 -12.61
CA ILE A 16 -7.44 3.09 -13.40
C ILE A 16 -6.50 3.95 -12.55
N ASP A 17 -6.86 4.22 -11.29
CA ASP A 17 -6.00 4.98 -10.37
C ASP A 17 -4.72 4.22 -10.04
N ARG A 18 -4.82 2.91 -9.72
CA ARG A 18 -3.65 2.06 -9.39
C ARG A 18 -2.68 1.88 -10.54
N TYR A 19 -3.18 1.62 -11.72
CA TYR A 19 -2.34 1.31 -12.90
C TYR A 19 -2.05 2.54 -13.78
N GLY A 20 -2.58 3.71 -13.43
CA GLY A 20 -2.25 4.99 -14.03
C GLY A 20 -2.81 5.22 -15.44
N SER A 21 -3.54 4.26 -16.02
CA SER A 21 -4.18 4.44 -17.33
C SER A 21 -5.32 3.45 -17.58
N PHE A 22 -6.26 3.85 -18.46
CA PHE A 22 -7.36 2.99 -18.90
C PHE A 22 -6.88 1.69 -19.55
N ALA A 23 -5.81 1.75 -20.34
CA ALA A 23 -5.25 0.58 -21.01
C ALA A 23 -4.59 -0.38 -20.01
N ALA A 24 -3.81 0.13 -19.07
CA ALA A 24 -3.17 -0.69 -18.04
C ALA A 24 -4.21 -1.30 -17.07
N ALA A 25 -5.24 -0.54 -16.70
CA ALA A 25 -6.36 -1.07 -15.92
C ALA A 25 -7.11 -2.17 -16.66
N ALA A 26 -7.34 -2.01 -17.98
CA ALA A 26 -7.99 -3.04 -18.79
C ALA A 26 -7.19 -4.35 -18.79
N ALA A 27 -5.87 -4.26 -18.98
CA ALA A 27 -4.99 -5.43 -18.90
C ALA A 27 -5.05 -6.12 -17.52
N ALA A 28 -4.99 -5.33 -16.44
CA ALA A 28 -5.05 -5.83 -15.07
C ALA A 28 -6.40 -6.50 -14.72
N LEU A 29 -7.49 -6.00 -15.30
CA LEU A 29 -8.83 -6.55 -15.12
C LEU A 29 -9.20 -7.64 -16.15
N TYR A 30 -8.28 -8.05 -17.02
CA TYR A 30 -8.52 -9.00 -18.12
C TYR A 30 -9.68 -8.58 -19.01
N ARG A 31 -9.79 -7.26 -19.31
CA ARG A 31 -10.83 -6.65 -20.14
C ARG A 31 -10.21 -5.92 -21.34
N VAL A 32 -11.03 -5.63 -22.34
CA VAL A 32 -10.60 -4.75 -23.43
C VAL A 32 -10.74 -3.28 -23.03
N PRO A 33 -9.88 -2.37 -23.51
CA PRO A 33 -9.90 -0.95 -23.12
C PRO A 33 -11.24 -0.25 -23.37
N SER A 34 -11.98 -0.66 -24.43
CA SER A 34 -13.31 -0.12 -24.73
C SER A 34 -14.35 -0.47 -23.63
N ALA A 35 -14.25 -1.66 -23.02
CA ALA A 35 -15.16 -2.06 -21.95
C ALA A 35 -14.90 -1.24 -20.68
N VAL A 36 -13.63 -0.99 -20.33
CA VAL A 36 -13.25 -0.12 -19.20
C VAL A 36 -13.76 1.31 -19.42
N SER A 37 -13.55 1.86 -20.61
CA SER A 37 -14.05 3.19 -20.98
C SER A 37 -15.57 3.27 -20.93
N TYR A 38 -16.26 2.25 -21.41
CA TYR A 38 -17.72 2.17 -21.37
C TYR A 38 -18.24 2.13 -19.92
N THR A 39 -17.66 1.30 -19.05
CA THR A 39 -18.03 1.19 -17.64
C THR A 39 -17.92 2.54 -16.93
N ILE A 40 -16.84 3.29 -17.15
CA ILE A 40 -16.67 4.62 -16.55
C ILE A 40 -17.66 5.63 -17.13
N SER A 41 -17.86 5.66 -18.46
CA SER A 41 -18.83 6.58 -19.09
C SER A 41 -20.26 6.30 -18.63
N GLN A 42 -20.61 5.05 -18.40
CA GLN A 42 -21.91 4.69 -17.84
C GLN A 42 -22.06 5.21 -16.40
N LEU A 43 -21.04 5.00 -15.55
CA LEU A 43 -21.02 5.51 -14.18
C LEU A 43 -21.12 7.05 -14.13
N GLU A 44 -20.37 7.76 -15.00
CA GLU A 44 -20.44 9.22 -15.14
C GLU A 44 -21.88 9.67 -15.54
N SER A 45 -22.49 8.94 -16.47
CA SER A 45 -23.87 9.21 -16.91
C SER A 45 -24.89 8.98 -15.80
N GLU A 46 -24.75 7.91 -15.02
CA GLU A 46 -25.64 7.57 -13.90
C GLU A 46 -25.52 8.58 -12.75
N LEU A 47 -24.32 9.10 -12.50
CA LEU A 47 -24.07 10.10 -11.46
C LEU A 47 -24.33 11.53 -11.94
N GLY A 48 -24.39 11.77 -13.25
CA GLY A 48 -24.55 13.10 -13.84
C GLY A 48 -23.33 13.99 -13.69
N VAL A 49 -22.14 13.44 -13.40
CA VAL A 49 -20.89 14.18 -13.21
C VAL A 49 -19.72 13.45 -13.86
N ALA A 50 -18.76 14.21 -14.41
CA ALA A 50 -17.52 13.65 -14.92
C ALA A 50 -16.61 13.22 -13.76
N LEU A 51 -16.09 12.00 -13.83
CA LEU A 51 -15.13 11.46 -12.85
C LEU A 51 -13.70 11.63 -13.32
N PHE A 52 -13.48 11.75 -14.63
CA PHE A 52 -12.17 11.99 -15.23
C PHE A 52 -12.18 13.25 -16.10
N ASP A 53 -11.17 14.08 -15.92
CA ASP A 53 -10.80 15.10 -16.89
C ASP A 53 -9.93 14.45 -17.97
N ARG A 54 -10.40 14.54 -19.23
CA ARG A 54 -9.76 13.97 -20.42
C ARG A 54 -9.21 15.04 -21.36
N SER A 55 -9.15 16.30 -20.93
CA SER A 55 -8.67 17.41 -21.73
C SER A 55 -7.16 17.36 -21.99
N GLY A 56 -6.39 16.65 -21.16
CA GLY A 56 -4.94 16.49 -21.26
C GLY A 56 -4.51 15.16 -21.91
N HIS A 57 -3.20 14.96 -21.98
CA HIS A 57 -2.61 13.70 -22.50
C HIS A 57 -2.92 12.47 -21.63
N ARG A 58 -3.24 12.66 -20.37
CA ARG A 58 -3.65 11.60 -19.43
C ARG A 58 -4.96 11.99 -18.78
N ALA A 59 -5.83 11.03 -18.60
CA ALA A 59 -7.05 11.23 -17.82
C ALA A 59 -6.69 11.39 -16.33
N VAL A 60 -7.17 12.47 -15.71
CA VAL A 60 -6.93 12.80 -14.32
C VAL A 60 -8.27 12.78 -13.58
N LEU A 61 -8.30 12.25 -12.35
CA LEU A 61 -9.51 12.27 -11.55
C LEU A 61 -9.96 13.70 -11.23
N THR A 62 -11.24 13.96 -11.44
CA THR A 62 -11.89 15.19 -10.95
C THR A 62 -12.06 15.11 -9.42
N PRO A 63 -12.44 16.21 -8.73
CA PRO A 63 -12.83 16.14 -7.32
C PRO A 63 -13.96 15.13 -7.05
N ALA A 64 -14.95 15.02 -7.95
CA ALA A 64 -16.00 14.02 -7.88
C ALA A 64 -15.45 12.60 -8.07
N GLY A 65 -14.53 12.42 -9.04
CA GLY A 65 -13.82 11.16 -9.26
C GLY A 65 -13.02 10.71 -8.03
N ARG A 66 -12.34 11.64 -7.37
CA ARG A 66 -11.61 11.35 -6.12
C ARG A 66 -12.55 10.89 -5.01
N LEU A 67 -13.66 11.60 -4.80
CA LEU A 67 -14.68 11.20 -3.83
C LEU A 67 -15.22 9.79 -4.11
N VAL A 68 -15.60 9.51 -5.36
CA VAL A 68 -16.15 8.20 -5.76
C VAL A 68 -15.11 7.09 -5.58
N LEU A 69 -13.82 7.36 -5.86
CA LEU A 69 -12.74 6.42 -5.65
C LEU A 69 -12.57 6.11 -4.16
N ASP A 70 -12.47 7.13 -3.31
CA ASP A 70 -12.19 6.95 -1.89
C ASP A 70 -13.34 6.23 -1.17
N GLU A 71 -14.59 6.62 -1.41
CA GLU A 71 -15.76 5.92 -0.87
C GLU A 71 -15.96 4.56 -1.54
N GLY A 72 -15.67 4.43 -2.83
CA GLY A 72 -15.70 3.18 -3.57
C GLY A 72 -14.76 2.14 -2.98
N ARG A 73 -13.56 2.51 -2.60
CA ARG A 73 -12.61 1.64 -1.89
C ARG A 73 -13.16 1.12 -0.57
N ARG A 74 -13.85 1.97 0.20
CA ARG A 74 -14.51 1.56 1.46
C ARG A 74 -15.60 0.53 1.21
N ILE A 75 -16.42 0.72 0.16
CA ILE A 75 -17.47 -0.22 -0.23
C ILE A 75 -16.88 -1.55 -0.68
N LEU A 76 -15.85 -1.54 -1.52
CA LEU A 76 -15.17 -2.75 -1.97
C LEU A 76 -14.58 -3.54 -0.81
N THR A 77 -13.94 -2.85 0.15
CA THR A 77 -13.42 -3.45 1.38
C THR A 77 -14.53 -4.07 2.21
N ALA A 78 -15.65 -3.37 2.42
CA ALA A 78 -16.79 -3.89 3.16
C ALA A 78 -17.40 -5.12 2.47
N THR A 79 -17.47 -5.13 1.13
CA THR A 79 -17.96 -6.28 0.35
C THR A 79 -17.06 -7.51 0.51
N ARG A 80 -15.75 -7.33 0.47
CA ARG A 80 -14.79 -8.41 0.73
C ARG A 80 -14.90 -8.93 2.16
N ALA A 81 -14.97 -8.04 3.16
CA ALA A 81 -15.17 -8.40 4.56
C ALA A 81 -16.45 -9.21 4.79
N LEU A 82 -17.55 -8.84 4.09
CA LEU A 82 -18.80 -9.61 4.12
C LEU A 82 -18.61 -11.02 3.56
N GLY A 83 -17.90 -11.16 2.43
CA GLY A 83 -17.59 -12.46 1.85
C GLY A 83 -16.75 -13.35 2.79
N VAL A 84 -15.75 -12.77 3.46
CA VAL A 84 -14.95 -13.45 4.48
C VAL A 84 -15.82 -13.88 5.67
N ALA A 85 -16.64 -12.95 6.19
CA ALA A 85 -17.53 -13.25 7.33
C ALA A 85 -18.53 -14.37 7.01
N ALA A 86 -19.10 -14.36 5.80
CA ALA A 86 -20.02 -15.39 5.35
C ALA A 86 -19.33 -16.77 5.23
N ARG A 87 -18.09 -16.81 4.72
CA ARG A 87 -17.30 -18.06 4.65
C ARG A 87 -16.96 -18.61 6.04
N ARG A 88 -16.66 -17.74 7.01
CA ARG A 88 -16.39 -18.15 8.41
C ARG A 88 -17.58 -18.87 9.05
N LEU A 89 -18.82 -18.54 8.67
CA LEU A 89 -20.00 -19.24 9.13
C LEU A 89 -20.13 -20.67 8.57
N GLY A 90 -19.43 -20.97 7.49
CA GLY A 90 -19.44 -22.29 6.82
C GLY A 90 -18.28 -23.22 7.22
N ASP A 91 -17.54 -22.95 8.27
CA ASP A 91 -16.39 -23.76 8.75
C ASP A 91 -15.23 -23.88 7.74
N HIS A 92 -15.17 -22.97 6.78
CA HIS A 92 -14.11 -22.95 5.77
C HIS A 92 -13.06 -21.89 6.08
N TRP A 93 -11.80 -22.31 6.19
CA TRP A 93 -10.64 -21.44 6.25
C TRP A 93 -10.54 -20.61 4.96
N GLU A 94 -9.91 -19.43 5.08
CA GLU A 94 -9.64 -18.59 3.91
C GLU A 94 -8.76 -19.38 2.92
N PRO A 95 -9.12 -19.40 1.62
CA PRO A 95 -8.33 -20.14 0.63
C PRO A 95 -6.96 -19.48 0.37
N GLU A 96 -6.83 -18.18 0.63
CA GLU A 96 -5.62 -17.39 0.44
C GLU A 96 -5.43 -16.42 1.60
N LEU A 97 -4.18 -16.26 2.04
CA LEU A 97 -3.75 -15.22 2.99
C LEU A 97 -2.58 -14.45 2.39
N ARG A 98 -2.75 -13.16 2.19
CA ARG A 98 -1.72 -12.26 1.66
C ARG A 98 -1.07 -11.48 2.80
N VAL A 99 0.25 -11.62 2.95
CA VAL A 99 1.00 -11.02 4.05
C VAL A 99 2.13 -10.16 3.53
N ALA A 100 2.18 -8.90 3.96
CA ALA A 100 3.36 -8.06 3.79
C ALA A 100 4.25 -8.16 5.04
N PHE A 101 5.54 -8.35 4.82
CA PHE A 101 6.55 -8.20 5.85
C PHE A 101 7.32 -6.91 5.55
N ASP A 102 7.39 -6.03 6.56
CA ASP A 102 8.22 -4.84 6.45
C ASP A 102 9.71 -5.23 6.44
N ALA A 103 10.53 -4.54 5.64
CA ALA A 103 11.96 -4.81 5.51
C ALA A 103 12.74 -4.74 6.85
N THR A 104 12.14 -4.18 7.89
CA THR A 104 12.69 -4.20 9.25
C THR A 104 12.60 -5.57 9.93
N VAL A 105 11.78 -6.49 9.39
CA VAL A 105 11.64 -7.85 9.93
C VAL A 105 12.67 -8.77 9.30
N ALA A 106 13.61 -9.25 10.10
CA ALA A 106 14.66 -10.13 9.62
C ALA A 106 14.10 -11.43 8.99
N PRO A 107 14.59 -11.84 7.81
CA PRO A 107 14.07 -13.02 7.08
C PRO A 107 14.13 -14.32 7.88
N ASP A 108 15.11 -14.49 8.75
CA ASP A 108 15.26 -15.66 9.65
C ASP A 108 14.12 -15.79 10.66
N ARG A 109 13.40 -14.70 10.95
CA ARG A 109 12.17 -14.71 11.75
C ARG A 109 10.95 -15.05 10.91
N ILE A 110 10.94 -14.67 9.64
CA ILE A 110 9.79 -14.83 8.74
C ILE A 110 9.63 -16.29 8.31
N TRP A 111 10.70 -16.93 7.83
CA TRP A 111 10.63 -18.28 7.27
C TRP A 111 10.10 -19.35 8.20
N PRO A 112 10.48 -19.38 9.50
CA PRO A 112 9.89 -20.33 10.44
C PRO A 112 8.38 -20.14 10.65
N LEU A 113 7.91 -18.87 10.64
CA LEU A 113 6.48 -18.56 10.77
C LEU A 113 5.69 -19.04 9.55
N ILE A 114 6.20 -18.78 8.34
CA ILE A 114 5.60 -19.27 7.10
C ILE A 114 5.52 -20.79 7.11
N SER A 115 6.61 -21.48 7.45
CA SER A 115 6.66 -22.94 7.49
C SER A 115 5.67 -23.52 8.50
N ALA A 116 5.58 -22.92 9.69
CA ALA A 116 4.65 -23.37 10.73
C ALA A 116 3.20 -23.13 10.29
N PHE A 117 2.91 -22.00 9.66
CA PHE A 117 1.57 -21.69 9.14
C PHE A 117 1.15 -22.69 8.06
N GLN A 118 2.01 -22.95 7.07
CA GLN A 118 1.72 -23.89 5.99
C GLN A 118 1.52 -25.33 6.49
N ALA A 119 2.29 -25.74 7.50
CA ALA A 119 2.11 -27.06 8.14
C ALA A 119 0.75 -27.18 8.85
N ALA A 120 0.31 -26.10 9.51
CA ALA A 120 -0.97 -26.08 10.22
C ALA A 120 -2.18 -25.89 9.28
N HIS A 121 -1.98 -25.20 8.16
CA HIS A 121 -3.05 -24.79 7.23
C HIS A 121 -2.70 -25.14 5.76
N PRO A 122 -2.56 -26.42 5.42
CA PRO A 122 -2.07 -26.85 4.09
C PRO A 122 -3.03 -26.56 2.94
N ARG A 123 -4.24 -26.08 3.23
CA ARG A 123 -5.27 -25.71 2.22
C ARG A 123 -5.41 -24.21 2.02
N THR A 124 -4.61 -23.39 2.71
CA THR A 124 -4.58 -21.94 2.55
C THR A 124 -3.33 -21.58 1.77
N ASP A 125 -3.49 -20.96 0.61
CA ASP A 125 -2.38 -20.40 -0.14
C ASP A 125 -1.85 -19.16 0.61
N LEU A 126 -0.54 -19.14 0.87
CA LEU A 126 0.12 -18.00 1.50
C LEU A 126 0.90 -17.21 0.46
N VAL A 127 0.50 -15.96 0.25
CA VAL A 127 1.21 -15.01 -0.61
C VAL A 127 1.96 -14.03 0.30
N ALA A 128 3.29 -14.10 0.28
CA ALA A 128 4.15 -13.22 1.07
C ALA A 128 4.87 -12.22 0.18
N CYS A 129 4.91 -10.96 0.58
CA CYS A 129 5.68 -9.91 -0.09
C CYS A 129 6.44 -9.07 0.93
N GLU A 130 7.50 -8.41 0.47
CA GLU A 130 8.21 -7.41 1.23
C GLU A 130 7.70 -6.02 0.86
N GLU A 131 7.51 -5.18 1.85
CA GLU A 131 7.20 -3.76 1.71
C GLU A 131 8.14 -2.95 2.61
N VAL A 132 8.25 -1.67 2.36
CA VAL A 132 9.17 -0.78 3.08
C VAL A 132 8.42 0.42 3.62
N LEU A 133 8.60 0.70 4.91
CA LEU A 133 8.05 1.89 5.58
C LEU A 133 6.54 2.09 5.37
N ALA A 134 6.12 3.21 4.75
CA ALA A 134 4.72 3.53 4.53
C ALA A 134 4.05 2.57 3.52
N GLY A 135 4.81 1.90 2.66
CA GLY A 135 4.31 0.90 1.72
C GLY A 135 3.59 -0.26 2.39
N SER A 136 4.04 -0.67 3.58
CA SER A 136 3.38 -1.72 4.38
C SER A 136 1.95 -1.32 4.77
N TRP A 137 1.74 -0.06 5.15
CA TRP A 137 0.41 0.50 5.43
C TRP A 137 -0.43 0.69 4.19
N GLU A 138 0.19 1.20 3.14
CA GLU A 138 -0.49 1.38 1.87
C GLU A 138 -0.98 0.04 1.32
N ALA A 139 -0.20 -1.02 1.47
CA ALA A 139 -0.60 -2.35 1.05
C ALA A 139 -1.87 -2.84 1.76
N LEU A 140 -2.02 -2.57 3.07
CA LEU A 140 -3.24 -2.88 3.82
C LEU A 140 -4.42 -2.01 3.40
N ILE A 141 -4.23 -0.70 3.27
CA ILE A 141 -5.29 0.25 2.93
C ILE A 141 -5.79 0.02 1.51
N ASP A 142 -4.90 -0.41 0.61
CA ASP A 142 -5.22 -0.73 -0.78
C ASP A 142 -5.71 -2.17 -0.98
N ASP A 143 -5.93 -2.93 0.10
CA ASP A 143 -6.31 -4.35 0.04
C ASP A 143 -5.38 -5.22 -0.82
N ARG A 144 -4.11 -4.83 -0.93
CA ARG A 144 -3.08 -5.66 -1.58
C ARG A 144 -2.69 -6.83 -0.70
N VAL A 145 -2.79 -6.64 0.62
CA VAL A 145 -2.53 -7.67 1.63
C VAL A 145 -3.60 -7.66 2.72
N ASP A 146 -3.74 -8.77 3.41
CA ASP A 146 -4.71 -8.97 4.50
C ASP A 146 -4.06 -8.73 5.87
N LEU A 147 -2.74 -8.89 5.94
CA LEU A 147 -1.92 -8.70 7.14
C LEU A 147 -0.61 -7.99 6.77
N ALA A 148 -0.15 -7.08 7.61
CA ALA A 148 1.20 -6.54 7.53
C ALA A 148 1.91 -6.71 8.88
N VAL A 149 3.18 -7.14 8.83
CA VAL A 149 4.02 -7.46 9.99
C VAL A 149 5.25 -6.55 10.01
N GLY A 150 5.61 -6.05 11.18
CA GLY A 150 6.79 -5.19 11.37
C GLY A 150 6.54 -3.71 11.08
N VAL A 151 5.30 -3.34 10.91
CA VAL A 151 4.93 -1.98 10.51
C VAL A 151 5.12 -0.98 11.64
N THR A 152 5.85 0.07 11.36
CA THR A 152 6.12 1.15 12.31
C THR A 152 5.16 2.32 12.10
N ASP A 153 4.78 2.99 13.18
CA ASP A 153 4.07 4.27 13.24
C ASP A 153 2.91 4.42 12.23
N PRO A 154 1.85 3.61 12.42
CA PRO A 154 0.71 3.57 11.52
C PRO A 154 -0.09 4.88 11.50
N PRO A 155 -0.60 5.32 10.32
CA PRO A 155 -1.55 6.40 10.26
C PRO A 155 -2.83 6.00 11.00
N ALA A 156 -3.55 6.99 11.55
CA ALA A 156 -4.87 6.77 12.09
C ALA A 156 -5.85 6.44 10.96
N HIS A 157 -6.14 5.15 10.77
CA HIS A 157 -7.07 4.68 9.75
C HIS A 157 -8.11 3.77 10.38
N GLY A 158 -9.40 4.06 10.13
CA GLY A 158 -10.50 3.21 10.57
C GLY A 158 -10.50 1.86 9.85
N GLY A 159 -10.85 0.79 10.57
CA GLY A 159 -10.99 -0.56 9.99
C GLY A 159 -9.75 -1.44 10.07
N ILE A 160 -8.59 -0.92 10.49
CA ILE A 160 -7.38 -1.73 10.70
C ILE A 160 -7.20 -2.02 12.20
N ARG A 161 -7.11 -3.31 12.55
CA ARG A 161 -6.73 -3.75 13.90
C ARG A 161 -5.22 -3.80 14.02
N ARG A 162 -4.68 -3.22 15.09
CA ARG A 162 -3.25 -3.17 15.39
C ARG A 162 -2.92 -3.93 16.65
N VAL A 163 -1.77 -4.62 16.63
CA VAL A 163 -1.22 -5.29 17.80
C VAL A 163 0.26 -4.96 17.84
N ALA A 164 0.70 -4.23 18.87
CA ALA A 164 2.12 -4.02 19.13
C ALA A 164 2.70 -5.32 19.70
N PHE A 165 3.83 -5.78 19.17
CA PHE A 165 4.46 -7.03 19.61
C PHE A 165 5.96 -6.90 19.86
N ASP A 166 6.63 -5.85 19.32
CA ASP A 166 8.04 -5.62 19.51
C ASP A 166 8.35 -4.12 19.35
N THR A 167 9.58 -3.73 19.69
CA THR A 167 10.10 -2.38 19.51
C THR A 167 11.42 -2.45 18.75
N LEU A 168 11.60 -1.58 17.76
CA LEU A 168 12.82 -1.45 16.98
C LEU A 168 13.50 -0.13 17.30
N ASP A 169 14.80 -0.19 17.60
CA ASP A 169 15.63 0.99 17.77
C ASP A 169 16.36 1.29 16.46
N PHE A 170 16.15 2.49 15.93
CA PHE A 170 16.92 2.99 14.80
C PHE A 170 18.19 3.65 15.31
N VAL A 171 19.31 3.23 14.77
CA VAL A 171 20.62 3.77 15.11
C VAL A 171 21.27 4.41 13.89
N PHE A 172 21.98 5.51 14.11
CA PHE A 172 22.82 6.11 13.08
C PHE A 172 24.08 5.26 12.90
N CYS A 173 24.38 4.91 11.66
CA CYS A 173 25.57 4.13 11.32
C CYS A 173 26.39 4.83 10.24
N CYS A 174 27.69 4.70 10.31
CA CYS A 174 28.61 5.05 9.24
C CYS A 174 29.76 4.02 9.16
N ALA A 175 30.48 4.01 8.03
CA ALA A 175 31.66 3.16 7.88
C ALA A 175 32.74 3.54 8.93
N PRO A 176 33.56 2.59 9.38
CA PRO A 176 34.59 2.86 10.39
C PRO A 176 35.64 3.91 9.99
N ASP A 177 35.88 4.06 8.69
CA ASP A 177 36.78 5.04 8.09
C ASP A 177 36.12 6.37 7.70
N HIS A 178 34.80 6.49 7.96
CA HIS A 178 34.06 7.72 7.69
C HIS A 178 34.42 8.81 8.68
N PRO A 179 34.56 10.10 8.27
CA PRO A 179 34.93 11.19 9.18
C PRO A 179 34.05 11.30 10.43
N LEU A 180 32.77 10.99 10.34
CA LEU A 180 31.83 11.01 11.47
C LEU A 180 32.10 9.89 12.50
N ALA A 181 32.79 8.82 12.12
CA ALA A 181 33.11 7.73 13.07
C ALA A 181 34.05 8.17 14.20
N ALA A 182 34.92 9.14 13.92
CA ALA A 182 35.86 9.72 14.89
C ALA A 182 35.36 11.04 15.50
N ALA A 183 34.20 11.54 15.11
CA ALA A 183 33.68 12.79 15.61
C ALA A 183 33.12 12.68 17.04
N ASN A 184 33.21 13.78 17.79
CA ASN A 184 32.65 13.86 19.13
C ASN A 184 31.11 13.70 19.11
N GLN A 185 30.59 12.90 20.02
CA GLN A 185 29.17 12.67 20.21
C GLN A 185 28.60 13.67 21.25
N PRO A 186 27.33 14.13 21.12
CA PRO A 186 26.42 13.85 19.99
C PRO A 186 26.81 14.64 18.73
N LEU A 187 26.51 14.08 17.55
CA LEU A 187 26.72 14.75 16.26
C LEU A 187 25.71 15.89 16.10
N GLY A 188 26.20 17.07 15.68
CA GLY A 188 25.33 18.20 15.33
C GLY A 188 24.85 18.13 13.88
N ASP A 189 23.73 18.84 13.60
CA ASP A 189 23.11 18.88 12.27
C ASP A 189 24.09 19.36 11.18
N ASP A 190 24.92 20.36 11.45
CA ASP A 190 25.91 20.88 10.50
C ASP A 190 26.93 19.79 10.10
N GLN A 191 27.30 18.90 11.04
CA GLN A 191 28.20 17.79 10.77
C GLN A 191 27.52 16.74 9.88
N LEU A 192 26.24 16.46 10.12
CA LEU A 192 25.45 15.51 9.33
C LEU A 192 25.17 16.06 7.94
N LEU A 193 24.81 17.33 7.80
CA LEU A 193 24.53 18.00 6.53
C LEU A 193 25.74 18.05 5.59
N ALA A 194 26.95 18.04 6.14
CA ALA A 194 28.20 17.98 5.35
C ALA A 194 28.39 16.63 4.63
N HIS A 195 27.63 15.61 4.98
CA HIS A 195 27.79 14.27 4.45
C HIS A 195 26.49 13.75 3.80
N ARG A 196 26.66 12.90 2.78
CA ARG A 196 25.55 12.25 2.10
C ARG A 196 24.95 11.15 2.98
N ALA A 197 23.63 11.18 3.18
CA ALA A 197 22.89 10.11 3.83
C ALA A 197 22.57 8.98 2.86
N LEU A 198 22.65 7.74 3.34
CA LEU A 198 22.01 6.58 2.70
C LEU A 198 20.59 6.48 3.24
N VAL A 199 19.61 6.45 2.35
CA VAL A 199 18.19 6.42 2.69
C VAL A 199 17.55 5.22 2.03
N VAL A 200 16.85 4.41 2.82
CA VAL A 200 16.07 3.29 2.29
C VAL A 200 14.84 3.84 1.57
N ALA A 201 14.60 3.36 0.34
CA ALA A 201 13.44 3.76 -0.45
C ALA A 201 12.15 3.29 0.23
N ASP A 202 11.18 4.20 0.38
CA ASP A 202 9.84 3.84 0.78
C ASP A 202 9.11 3.18 -0.41
N SER A 203 8.43 2.07 -0.18
CA SER A 203 7.66 1.40 -1.24
C SER A 203 6.26 2.00 -1.45
N ALA A 204 5.86 2.99 -0.66
CA ALA A 204 4.61 3.71 -0.81
C ALA A 204 4.53 4.46 -2.14
N ARG A 205 3.35 4.43 -2.77
CA ARG A 205 3.09 5.09 -4.06
C ARG A 205 2.23 6.34 -3.93
N ARG A 206 1.43 6.43 -2.88
CA ARG A 206 0.44 7.49 -2.66
C ARG A 206 0.61 8.22 -1.35
N PHE A 207 1.12 7.56 -0.32
CA PHE A 207 1.49 8.23 0.91
C PHE A 207 2.78 9.02 0.73
N ASN A 208 2.93 10.09 1.51
CA ASN A 208 4.18 10.82 1.53
C ASN A 208 5.32 9.86 1.88
N GLU A 209 6.34 9.82 1.03
CA GLU A 209 7.55 9.04 1.28
C GLU A 209 8.07 9.36 2.68
N ARG A 210 8.27 8.31 3.47
CA ARG A 210 8.93 8.43 4.75
C ARG A 210 10.42 8.22 4.54
N SER A 211 11.20 9.23 4.78
CA SER A 211 12.64 9.09 4.93
C SER A 211 12.94 9.08 6.43
N GLY A 212 13.52 8.00 6.94
CA GLY A 212 13.92 7.96 8.34
C GLY A 212 14.97 9.03 8.66
N ASN A 213 14.64 10.00 9.52
CA ASN A 213 15.57 10.94 10.14
C ASN A 213 16.53 11.70 9.20
N LEU A 214 16.10 12.03 7.99
CA LEU A 214 16.86 12.87 7.06
C LEU A 214 16.67 14.34 7.44
N LEU A 215 17.79 15.08 7.51
CA LEU A 215 17.74 16.51 7.73
C LEU A 215 17.34 17.25 6.43
N ASP A 216 16.59 18.34 6.59
CA ASP A 216 16.23 19.21 5.45
C ASP A 216 17.48 19.71 4.74
N GLY A 217 17.55 19.49 3.43
CA GLY A 217 18.67 19.89 2.60
C GLY A 217 19.88 18.93 2.62
N GLN A 218 19.83 17.84 3.35
CA GLN A 218 20.92 16.86 3.37
C GLN A 218 21.05 16.13 2.02
N PRO A 219 22.25 16.08 1.40
CA PRO A 219 22.48 15.24 0.22
C PRO A 219 22.16 13.78 0.53
N ARG A 220 21.47 13.09 -0.38
CA ARG A 220 21.05 11.69 -0.15
C ARG A 220 21.42 10.78 -1.31
N LEU A 221 21.59 9.51 -1.01
CA LEU A 221 21.56 8.39 -1.95
C LEU A 221 20.45 7.46 -1.46
N THR A 222 19.43 7.29 -2.30
CA THR A 222 18.33 6.37 -2.02
C THR A 222 18.68 4.97 -2.54
N VAL A 223 18.49 3.95 -1.72
CA VAL A 223 18.79 2.54 -2.00
C VAL A 223 17.57 1.67 -1.76
#